data_32064024f9411517728fad0f167a32a4
#
_entry.id   32064024f9411517728fad0f167a32a4
#
_cell.length_a   1.000
_cell.length_b   1.000
_cell.length_c   1.000
_cell.angle_alpha   90.00
_cell.angle_beta   90.00
_cell.angle_gamma   90.00
#
_symmetry.space_group_name_H-M   'P 1'
#
loop_
_entity.id
_entity.type
_entity.pdbx_description
1 polymer ?
#
loop_
_entity_poly.entity_id
_entity_poly.type
_entity_poly.pdbx_seq_one_letter_code
_entity_poly.pdbx_strand_id
1 'polypeptide(L)'
;METENIKDVMNEMGVLAKNAAKRFAQASDQQKNLAIQLVSESLLKNTKKIIDANNKDVNAAINRNTAKSMIDRLLLNNERILAMAKSLQEIIKIKDPINQIIDDWERPNGLRIQRVSVPLGVIGIIYESRPNVTSDAAALCIKSGNAVILRGGSDSFESNKIIHACLSQALIDANLDPNIIQFVPTKDRQAVGYMLSSMHQYLDVIIPRGGKSLVRRVQDEARVPVIGH
;
A
#
# COMPACT_ATOMS: atom_id res chain seq x y z
N MET A 1 -12.81 1.62 19.93
CA MET A 1 -11.41 1.40 20.29
C MET A 1 -10.95 2.65 21.02
N GLU A 2 -10.56 2.51 22.26
CA GLU A 2 -10.04 3.59 23.07
C GLU A 2 -8.69 4.07 22.53
N THR A 3 -8.32 5.32 22.80
CA THR A 3 -7.11 5.98 22.26
C THR A 3 -5.82 5.22 22.60
N GLU A 4 -5.77 4.54 23.72
CA GLU A 4 -4.63 3.71 24.15
C GLU A 4 -4.41 2.49 23.26
N ASN A 5 -5.50 1.90 22.77
CA ASN A 5 -5.47 0.75 21.86
C ASN A 5 -4.98 1.10 20.43
N ILE A 6 -5.22 2.33 19.94
CA ILE A 6 -4.77 2.76 18.61
C ILE A 6 -3.24 2.85 18.56
N LYS A 7 -2.61 3.42 19.58
CA LYS A 7 -1.15 3.55 19.67
C LYS A 7 -0.47 2.19 19.64
N ASP A 8 -0.98 1.24 20.43
CA ASP A 8 -0.39 -0.11 20.51
C ASP A 8 -0.55 -0.86 19.20
N VAL A 9 -1.72 -0.80 18.57
CA VAL A 9 -1.96 -1.38 17.23
C VAL A 9 -1.01 -0.79 16.20
N MET A 10 -0.84 0.54 16.16
CA MET A 10 0.04 1.19 15.19
C MET A 10 1.52 0.86 15.43
N ASN A 11 1.96 0.73 16.68
CA ASN A 11 3.31 0.30 17.03
C ASN A 11 3.56 -1.15 16.62
N GLU A 12 2.64 -2.06 16.92
CA GLU A 12 2.73 -3.47 16.50
C GLU A 12 2.81 -3.60 14.98
N MET A 13 1.95 -2.90 14.25
CA MET A 13 2.00 -2.83 12.80
C MET A 13 3.37 -2.35 12.29
N GLY A 14 3.92 -1.32 12.91
CA GLY A 14 5.24 -0.79 12.57
C GLY A 14 6.35 -1.81 12.75
N VAL A 15 6.38 -2.51 13.89
CA VAL A 15 7.36 -3.57 14.18
C VAL A 15 7.24 -4.70 13.17
N LEU A 16 6.03 -5.19 12.92
CA LEU A 16 5.78 -6.28 11.98
C LEU A 16 6.16 -5.90 10.54
N ALA A 17 5.79 -4.70 10.08
CA ALA A 17 6.16 -4.20 8.76
C ALA A 17 7.69 -4.08 8.60
N LYS A 18 8.39 -3.53 9.59
CA LYS A 18 9.86 -3.36 9.53
C LYS A 18 10.58 -4.71 9.48
N ASN A 19 10.11 -5.70 10.23
CA ASN A 19 10.67 -7.06 10.21
C ASN A 19 10.37 -7.76 8.88
N ALA A 20 9.16 -7.61 8.34
CA ALA A 20 8.79 -8.15 7.04
C ALA A 20 9.61 -7.50 5.91
N ALA A 21 9.80 -6.17 5.92
CA ALA A 21 10.58 -5.44 4.92
C ALA A 21 12.02 -5.94 4.82
N LYS A 22 12.68 -6.19 5.97
CA LYS A 22 14.07 -6.71 6.01
C LYS A 22 14.21 -8.05 5.28
N ARG A 23 13.25 -8.95 5.46
CA ARG A 23 13.24 -10.26 4.78
C ARG A 23 12.87 -10.12 3.32
N PHE A 24 11.85 -9.29 3.03
CA PHE A 24 11.32 -9.08 1.69
C PHE A 24 12.31 -8.39 0.73
N ALA A 25 13.23 -7.58 1.25
CA ALA A 25 14.31 -6.97 0.45
C ALA A 25 15.17 -8.00 -0.29
N GLN A 26 15.16 -9.28 0.12
CA GLN A 26 15.89 -10.37 -0.52
C GLN A 26 15.03 -11.18 -1.50
N ALA A 27 13.75 -10.83 -1.66
CA ALA A 27 12.85 -11.57 -2.55
C ALA A 27 13.26 -11.40 -4.01
N SER A 28 13.23 -12.50 -4.76
CA SER A 28 13.53 -12.50 -6.19
C SER A 28 12.40 -11.81 -6.98
N ASP A 29 12.73 -11.34 -8.20
CA ASP A 29 11.70 -10.80 -9.12
C ASP A 29 10.59 -11.82 -9.40
N GLN A 30 10.94 -13.10 -9.50
CA GLN A 30 9.98 -14.19 -9.71
C GLN A 30 8.99 -14.30 -8.54
N GLN A 31 9.46 -14.22 -7.28
CA GLN A 31 8.59 -14.27 -6.10
C GLN A 31 7.67 -13.05 -6.04
N LYS A 32 8.19 -11.85 -6.32
CA LYS A 32 7.42 -10.61 -6.39
C LYS A 32 6.34 -10.69 -7.46
N ASN A 33 6.69 -11.15 -8.66
CA ASN A 33 5.76 -11.30 -9.78
C ASN A 33 4.69 -12.34 -9.48
N LEU A 34 5.05 -13.49 -8.89
CA LEU A 34 4.10 -14.51 -8.45
C LEU A 34 3.09 -13.93 -7.44
N ALA A 35 3.56 -13.20 -6.45
CA ALA A 35 2.67 -12.56 -5.46
C ALA A 35 1.67 -11.61 -6.13
N ILE A 36 2.12 -10.75 -7.06
CA ILE A 36 1.24 -9.83 -7.79
C ILE A 36 0.23 -10.59 -8.66
N GLN A 37 0.66 -11.68 -9.31
CA GLN A 37 -0.24 -12.54 -10.08
C GLN A 37 -1.33 -13.13 -9.20
N LEU A 38 -0.96 -13.73 -8.06
CA LEU A 38 -1.90 -14.31 -7.11
C LEU A 38 -2.86 -13.26 -6.53
N VAL A 39 -2.40 -12.00 -6.32
CA VAL A 39 -3.29 -10.89 -5.97
C VAL A 39 -4.34 -10.67 -7.07
N SER A 40 -3.92 -10.58 -8.33
CA SER A 40 -4.84 -10.41 -9.47
C SER A 40 -5.91 -11.50 -9.51
N GLU A 41 -5.51 -12.76 -9.37
CA GLU A 41 -6.40 -13.92 -9.34
C GLU A 41 -7.34 -13.88 -8.12
N SER A 42 -6.82 -13.53 -6.94
CA SER A 42 -7.60 -13.40 -5.71
C SER A 42 -8.68 -12.32 -5.80
N LEU A 43 -8.37 -11.16 -6.42
CA LEU A 43 -9.37 -10.11 -6.67
C LEU A 43 -10.51 -10.62 -7.55
N LEU A 44 -10.21 -11.31 -8.65
CA LEU A 44 -11.21 -11.87 -9.55
C LEU A 44 -12.06 -12.94 -8.86
N LYS A 45 -11.44 -13.84 -8.11
CA LYS A 45 -12.14 -14.89 -7.34
C LYS A 45 -13.08 -14.32 -6.28
N ASN A 46 -12.72 -13.18 -5.68
CA ASN A 46 -13.50 -12.55 -4.62
C ASN A 46 -14.36 -11.36 -5.11
N THR A 47 -14.56 -11.20 -6.42
CA THR A 47 -15.31 -10.08 -7.03
C THR A 47 -16.65 -9.82 -6.33
N LYS A 48 -17.44 -10.86 -6.05
CA LYS A 48 -18.74 -10.72 -5.37
C LYS A 48 -18.56 -10.13 -3.97
N LYS A 49 -17.61 -10.64 -3.17
CA LYS A 49 -17.36 -10.13 -1.80
C LYS A 49 -16.91 -8.67 -1.80
N ILE A 50 -16.09 -8.30 -2.79
CA ILE A 50 -15.62 -6.92 -2.96
C ILE A 50 -16.78 -6.00 -3.30
N ILE A 51 -17.67 -6.39 -4.24
CA ILE A 51 -18.85 -5.61 -4.61
C ILE A 51 -19.81 -5.48 -3.42
N ASP A 52 -20.07 -6.57 -2.67
CA ASP A 52 -20.94 -6.54 -1.50
C ASP A 52 -20.42 -5.58 -0.42
N ALA A 53 -19.11 -5.54 -0.19
CA ALA A 53 -18.47 -4.60 0.73
C ALA A 53 -18.52 -3.16 0.16
N ASN A 54 -18.29 -3.00 -1.13
CA ASN A 54 -18.35 -1.69 -1.79
C ASN A 54 -19.77 -1.09 -1.78
N ASN A 55 -20.79 -1.89 -1.93
CA ASN A 55 -22.18 -1.44 -1.81
C ASN A 55 -22.46 -0.84 -0.41
N LYS A 56 -21.86 -1.37 0.67
CA LYS A 56 -21.99 -0.78 2.00
C LYS A 56 -21.35 0.62 2.05
N ASP A 57 -20.16 0.77 1.49
CA ASP A 57 -19.45 2.05 1.44
C ASP A 57 -20.21 3.07 0.59
N VAL A 58 -20.71 2.66 -0.60
CA VAL A 58 -21.49 3.50 -1.51
C VAL A 58 -22.81 3.95 -0.88
N ASN A 59 -23.56 3.04 -0.26
CA ASN A 59 -24.81 3.36 0.42
C ASN A 59 -24.57 4.34 1.58
N ALA A 60 -23.52 4.14 2.36
CA ALA A 60 -23.15 5.07 3.43
C ALA A 60 -22.76 6.46 2.87
N ALA A 61 -22.11 6.53 1.70
CA ALA A 61 -21.78 7.81 1.04
C ALA A 61 -23.04 8.51 0.51
N ILE A 62 -23.98 7.77 -0.07
CA ILE A 62 -25.27 8.31 -0.54
C ILE A 62 -26.05 8.89 0.64
N ASN A 63 -26.16 8.17 1.75
CA ASN A 63 -26.88 8.60 2.94
C ASN A 63 -26.26 9.88 3.59
N ARG A 64 -24.97 10.15 3.33
CA ARG A 64 -24.29 11.38 3.75
C ARG A 64 -24.38 12.52 2.73
N ASN A 65 -25.17 12.36 1.66
CA ASN A 65 -25.27 13.32 0.56
C ASN A 65 -23.92 13.64 -0.09
N THR A 66 -23.03 12.66 -0.20
CA THR A 66 -21.73 12.82 -0.86
C THR A 66 -21.91 13.18 -2.33
N ALA A 67 -21.09 14.07 -2.88
CA ALA A 67 -21.14 14.49 -4.27
C ALA A 67 -21.05 13.29 -5.23
N LYS A 68 -21.83 13.30 -6.32
CA LYS A 68 -21.90 12.20 -7.31
C LYS A 68 -20.53 11.82 -7.87
N SER A 69 -19.64 12.80 -8.11
CA SER A 69 -18.28 12.56 -8.58
C SER A 69 -17.41 11.80 -7.58
N MET A 70 -17.67 11.94 -6.29
CA MET A 70 -16.96 11.19 -5.24
C MET A 70 -17.53 9.78 -5.11
N ILE A 71 -18.85 9.63 -5.24
CA ILE A 71 -19.51 8.31 -5.28
C ILE A 71 -19.01 7.50 -6.48
N ASP A 72 -18.86 8.13 -7.65
CA ASP A 72 -18.31 7.44 -8.83
C ASP A 72 -16.88 6.95 -8.61
N ARG A 73 -16.04 7.75 -7.93
CA ARG A 73 -14.67 7.33 -7.58
C ARG A 73 -14.62 6.17 -6.59
N LEU A 74 -15.64 6.05 -5.75
CA LEU A 74 -15.75 5.01 -4.73
C LEU A 74 -16.28 3.70 -5.31
N LEU A 75 -17.16 3.78 -6.33
CA LEU A 75 -17.89 2.65 -6.88
C LEU A 75 -16.94 1.60 -7.48
N LEU A 76 -17.15 0.34 -7.11
CA LEU A 76 -16.57 -0.84 -7.76
C LEU A 76 -17.69 -1.69 -8.37
N ASN A 77 -17.49 -2.11 -9.61
CA ASN A 77 -18.31 -3.08 -10.32
C ASN A 77 -17.40 -4.15 -10.95
N ASN A 78 -18.00 -5.12 -11.64
CA ASN A 78 -17.24 -6.19 -12.30
C ASN A 78 -16.15 -5.66 -13.26
N GLU A 79 -16.48 -4.63 -14.05
CA GLU A 79 -15.57 -4.05 -15.03
C GLU A 79 -14.37 -3.36 -14.34
N ARG A 80 -14.63 -2.61 -13.26
CA ARG A 80 -13.59 -1.92 -12.49
C ARG A 80 -12.68 -2.90 -11.75
N ILE A 81 -13.23 -4.00 -11.21
CA ILE A 81 -12.41 -5.05 -10.58
C ILE A 81 -11.58 -5.79 -11.62
N LEU A 82 -12.13 -6.06 -12.80
CA LEU A 82 -11.37 -6.62 -13.92
C LEU A 82 -10.25 -5.67 -14.36
N ALA A 83 -10.51 -4.37 -14.41
CA ALA A 83 -9.50 -3.36 -14.72
C ALA A 83 -8.39 -3.31 -13.66
N MET A 84 -8.73 -3.43 -12.36
CA MET A 84 -7.76 -3.56 -11.29
C MET A 84 -6.86 -4.78 -11.52
N ALA A 85 -7.43 -5.95 -11.76
CA ALA A 85 -6.67 -7.17 -12.03
C ALA A 85 -5.74 -7.04 -13.25
N LYS A 86 -6.21 -6.41 -14.34
CA LYS A 86 -5.39 -6.12 -15.52
C LYS A 86 -4.26 -5.15 -15.21
N SER A 87 -4.48 -4.10 -14.42
CA SER A 87 -3.44 -3.15 -13.98
C SER A 87 -2.31 -3.89 -13.25
N LEU A 88 -2.63 -4.87 -12.41
CA LEU A 88 -1.63 -5.68 -11.72
C LEU A 88 -0.79 -6.50 -12.71
N GLN A 89 -1.39 -7.04 -13.77
CA GLN A 89 -0.66 -7.77 -14.82
C GLN A 89 0.32 -6.85 -15.59
N GLU A 90 -0.03 -5.57 -15.78
CA GLU A 90 0.91 -4.60 -16.36
C GLU A 90 2.09 -4.29 -15.41
N ILE A 91 1.85 -4.24 -14.10
CA ILE A 91 2.92 -4.05 -13.10
C ILE A 91 3.94 -5.22 -13.15
N ILE A 92 3.48 -6.45 -13.37
CA ILE A 92 4.38 -7.62 -13.52
C ILE A 92 5.37 -7.42 -14.67
N LYS A 93 4.96 -6.79 -15.78
CA LYS A 93 5.81 -6.56 -16.95
C LYS A 93 6.90 -5.51 -16.74
N ILE A 94 6.77 -4.69 -15.70
CA ILE A 94 7.79 -3.68 -15.36
C ILE A 94 9.08 -4.41 -14.97
N LYS A 95 10.21 -3.96 -15.52
CA LYS A 95 11.53 -4.47 -15.11
C LYS A 95 11.72 -4.25 -13.60
N ASP A 96 12.26 -5.25 -12.91
CA ASP A 96 12.57 -5.13 -11.48
C ASP A 96 13.48 -3.92 -11.25
N PRO A 97 13.05 -2.92 -10.44
CA PRO A 97 13.87 -1.75 -10.19
C PRO A 97 15.00 -2.00 -9.19
N ILE A 98 15.05 -3.18 -8.55
CA ILE A 98 16.00 -3.49 -7.48
C ILE A 98 17.23 -4.19 -8.06
N ASN A 99 18.38 -3.98 -7.41
CA ASN A 99 19.69 -4.51 -7.81
C ASN A 99 20.13 -4.05 -9.22
N GLN A 100 19.61 -2.93 -9.72
CA GLN A 100 20.09 -2.33 -10.95
C GLN A 100 21.36 -1.53 -10.67
N ILE A 101 22.42 -1.81 -11.42
CA ILE A 101 23.64 -0.99 -11.38
C ILE A 101 23.33 0.34 -12.08
N ILE A 102 23.35 1.42 -11.31
CA ILE A 102 23.07 2.77 -11.78
C ILE A 102 24.36 3.42 -12.30
N ASP A 103 25.46 3.19 -11.57
CA ASP A 103 26.80 3.64 -11.90
C ASP A 103 27.84 2.57 -11.55
N ASP A 104 28.93 2.53 -12.31
CA ASP A 104 30.04 1.60 -12.10
C ASP A 104 31.36 2.30 -12.53
N TRP A 105 32.31 2.42 -11.62
CA TRP A 105 33.59 3.06 -11.91
C TRP A 105 34.72 2.46 -11.07
N GLU A 106 35.94 2.57 -11.62
CA GLU A 106 37.17 2.16 -10.95
C GLU A 106 37.98 3.37 -10.49
N ARG A 107 38.58 3.28 -9.31
CA ARG A 107 39.48 4.29 -8.75
C ARG A 107 40.91 3.98 -9.17
N PRO A 108 41.83 5.00 -9.16
CA PRO A 108 43.21 4.80 -9.54
C PRO A 108 43.96 3.72 -8.73
N ASN A 109 43.48 3.38 -7.54
CA ASN A 109 44.01 2.30 -6.69
C ASN A 109 43.42 0.90 -6.99
N GLY A 110 42.63 0.76 -8.08
CA GLY A 110 41.98 -0.51 -8.46
C GLY A 110 40.69 -0.85 -7.74
N LEU A 111 40.19 0.02 -6.83
CA LEU A 111 38.91 -0.19 -6.15
C LEU A 111 37.76 0.06 -7.11
N ARG A 112 36.96 -0.97 -7.39
CA ARG A 112 35.71 -0.87 -8.16
C ARG A 112 34.55 -0.49 -7.24
N ILE A 113 33.83 0.56 -7.60
CA ILE A 113 32.69 1.08 -6.86
C ILE A 113 31.45 0.99 -7.75
N GLN A 114 30.36 0.45 -7.20
CA GLN A 114 29.06 0.36 -7.89
C GLN A 114 27.99 1.06 -7.05
N ARG A 115 27.14 1.86 -7.71
CA ARG A 115 25.89 2.37 -7.14
C ARG A 115 24.75 1.49 -7.59
N VAL A 116 24.11 0.81 -6.63
CA VAL A 116 23.06 -0.17 -6.89
C VAL A 116 21.75 0.29 -6.24
N SER A 117 20.63 0.10 -6.95
CA SER A 117 19.30 0.40 -6.42
C SER A 117 18.87 -0.63 -5.37
N VAL A 118 18.27 -0.15 -4.27
CA VAL A 118 17.76 -0.97 -3.17
C VAL A 118 16.33 -0.52 -2.80
N PRO A 119 15.53 -1.37 -2.12
CA PRO A 119 14.24 -0.96 -1.60
C PRO A 119 14.37 0.20 -0.60
N LEU A 120 13.36 1.05 -0.52
CA LEU A 120 13.27 2.13 0.49
C LEU A 120 13.09 1.56 1.90
N GLY A 121 12.34 0.48 2.03
CA GLY A 121 12.00 -0.15 3.30
C GLY A 121 10.50 -0.26 3.52
N VAL A 122 9.95 0.47 4.51
CA VAL A 122 8.51 0.51 4.81
C VAL A 122 7.92 1.82 4.32
N ILE A 123 6.93 1.75 3.43
CA ILE A 123 6.23 2.90 2.86
C ILE A 123 4.89 3.08 3.56
N GLY A 124 4.62 4.28 4.08
CA GLY A 124 3.28 4.67 4.52
C GLY A 124 2.51 5.28 3.36
N ILE A 125 1.35 4.74 2.99
CA ILE A 125 0.50 5.33 1.94
C ILE A 125 -0.82 5.75 2.53
N ILE A 126 -1.09 7.07 2.51
CA ILE A 126 -2.33 7.68 3.00
C ILE A 126 -3.13 8.16 1.79
N TYR A 127 -4.32 7.57 1.57
CA TYR A 127 -5.10 7.84 0.36
C TYR A 127 -6.59 8.03 0.65
N GLU A 128 -7.29 8.69 -0.28
CA GLU A 128 -8.71 9.03 -0.19
C GLU A 128 -9.55 8.25 -1.20
N SER A 129 -10.78 7.92 -0.82
CA SER A 129 -11.98 7.59 -1.63
C SER A 129 -11.79 6.82 -2.95
N ARG A 130 -10.75 5.99 -3.08
CA ARG A 130 -10.50 5.15 -4.26
C ARG A 130 -10.02 3.77 -3.84
N PRO A 131 -10.94 2.78 -3.74
CA PRO A 131 -10.60 1.44 -3.28
C PRO A 131 -9.52 0.73 -4.11
N ASN A 132 -9.44 0.99 -5.42
CA ASN A 132 -8.42 0.44 -6.30
C ASN A 132 -6.99 0.79 -5.88
N VAL A 133 -6.79 1.95 -5.23
CA VAL A 133 -5.46 2.36 -4.75
C VAL A 133 -4.90 1.34 -3.77
N THR A 134 -5.75 0.62 -3.02
CA THR A 134 -5.32 -0.44 -2.10
C THR A 134 -4.50 -1.52 -2.82
N SER A 135 -4.99 -2.00 -3.97
CA SER A 135 -4.29 -3.02 -4.76
C SER A 135 -3.13 -2.46 -5.57
N ASP A 136 -3.34 -1.29 -6.21
CA ASP A 136 -2.32 -0.70 -7.08
C ASP A 136 -1.07 -0.30 -6.29
N ALA A 137 -1.27 0.38 -5.15
CA ALA A 137 -0.19 0.79 -4.27
C ALA A 137 0.56 -0.41 -3.66
N ALA A 138 -0.18 -1.44 -3.22
CA ALA A 138 0.40 -2.66 -2.71
C ALA A 138 1.27 -3.36 -3.75
N ALA A 139 0.76 -3.52 -4.98
CA ALA A 139 1.50 -4.19 -6.05
C ALA A 139 2.77 -3.44 -6.46
N LEU A 140 2.74 -2.11 -6.51
CA LEU A 140 3.92 -1.29 -6.77
C LEU A 140 4.96 -1.43 -5.64
N CYS A 141 4.52 -1.50 -4.38
CA CYS A 141 5.40 -1.77 -3.25
C CYS A 141 6.01 -3.17 -3.32
N ILE A 142 5.21 -4.21 -3.64
CA ILE A 142 5.72 -5.57 -3.87
C ILE A 142 6.76 -5.56 -4.99
N LYS A 143 6.46 -4.98 -6.16
CA LYS A 143 7.36 -4.95 -7.30
C LYS A 143 8.69 -4.28 -6.99
N SER A 144 8.67 -3.25 -6.16
CA SER A 144 9.86 -2.50 -5.72
C SER A 144 10.49 -3.02 -4.42
N GLY A 145 10.09 -4.22 -3.93
CA GLY A 145 10.72 -4.87 -2.77
C GLY A 145 10.44 -4.17 -1.43
N ASN A 146 9.42 -3.31 -1.36
CA ASN A 146 9.07 -2.55 -0.16
C ASN A 146 7.90 -3.18 0.59
N ALA A 147 7.91 -3.08 1.92
CA ALA A 147 6.70 -3.26 2.70
C ALA A 147 5.87 -1.98 2.71
N VAL A 148 4.56 -2.10 2.98
CA VAL A 148 3.65 -0.96 2.97
C VAL A 148 2.64 -1.03 4.11
N ILE A 149 2.37 0.13 4.73
CA ILE A 149 1.24 0.35 5.64
C ILE A 149 0.25 1.26 4.92
N LEU A 150 -0.92 0.72 4.60
CA LEU A 150 -1.99 1.36 3.83
C LEU A 150 -3.00 1.99 4.78
N ARG A 151 -3.26 3.29 4.63
CA ARG A 151 -4.32 4.00 5.33
C ARG A 151 -5.27 4.63 4.31
N GLY A 152 -6.33 3.91 3.98
CA GLY A 152 -7.39 4.39 3.08
C GLY A 152 -8.39 5.32 3.76
N GLY A 153 -9.12 6.09 2.98
CA GLY A 153 -10.20 6.94 3.46
C GLY A 153 -11.29 6.14 4.18
N SER A 154 -11.98 6.78 5.13
CA SER A 154 -13.09 6.17 5.88
C SER A 154 -14.26 5.78 4.98
N ASP A 155 -14.38 6.42 3.82
CA ASP A 155 -15.49 6.20 2.87
C ASP A 155 -15.37 4.88 2.11
N SER A 156 -14.17 4.32 1.99
CA SER A 156 -13.87 3.07 1.28
C SER A 156 -13.41 1.95 2.21
N PHE A 157 -13.68 2.07 3.49
CA PHE A 157 -13.09 1.19 4.51
C PHE A 157 -13.46 -0.29 4.33
N GLU A 158 -14.74 -0.59 4.09
CA GLU A 158 -15.21 -1.97 3.93
C GLU A 158 -14.63 -2.60 2.66
N SER A 159 -14.59 -1.85 1.56
CA SER A 159 -13.97 -2.27 0.30
C SER A 159 -12.47 -2.54 0.49
N ASN A 160 -11.75 -1.60 1.10
CA ASN A 160 -10.30 -1.71 1.34
C ASN A 160 -9.97 -2.92 2.22
N LYS A 161 -10.79 -3.21 3.23
CA LYS A 161 -10.63 -4.36 4.12
C LYS A 161 -10.69 -5.68 3.36
N ILE A 162 -11.65 -5.83 2.43
CA ILE A 162 -11.77 -7.06 1.62
C ILE A 162 -10.63 -7.16 0.59
N ILE A 163 -10.27 -6.05 -0.04
CA ILE A 163 -9.12 -6.02 -0.97
C ILE A 163 -7.83 -6.39 -0.22
N HIS A 164 -7.61 -5.85 0.98
CA HIS A 164 -6.45 -6.20 1.81
C HIS A 164 -6.45 -7.69 2.19
N ALA A 165 -7.59 -8.29 2.50
CA ALA A 165 -7.68 -9.72 2.76
C ALA A 165 -7.25 -10.56 1.54
N CYS A 166 -7.60 -10.11 0.32
CA CYS A 166 -7.13 -10.74 -0.91
C CYS A 166 -5.60 -10.62 -1.08
N LEU A 167 -5.03 -9.46 -0.75
CA LEU A 167 -3.59 -9.21 -0.78
C LEU A 167 -2.84 -10.10 0.22
N SER A 168 -3.30 -10.15 1.48
CA SER A 168 -2.69 -10.98 2.53
C SER A 168 -2.70 -12.45 2.19
N GLN A 169 -3.82 -12.97 1.66
CA GLN A 169 -3.91 -14.36 1.25
C GLN A 169 -2.94 -14.68 0.09
N ALA A 170 -2.86 -13.79 -0.90
CA ALA A 170 -1.94 -13.97 -2.03
C ALA A 170 -0.46 -13.97 -1.61
N LEU A 171 -0.08 -13.17 -0.61
CA LEU A 171 1.27 -13.21 -0.04
C LEU A 171 1.55 -14.56 0.63
N ILE A 172 0.60 -15.09 1.41
CA ILE A 172 0.72 -16.41 2.05
C ILE A 172 0.87 -17.50 0.98
N ASP A 173 0.03 -17.47 -0.06
CA ASP A 173 0.06 -18.43 -1.16
C ASP A 173 1.38 -18.36 -1.98
N ALA A 174 2.04 -17.19 -1.98
CA ALA A 174 3.36 -16.97 -2.56
C ALA A 174 4.53 -17.33 -1.62
N ASN A 175 4.27 -17.90 -0.43
CA ASN A 175 5.25 -18.12 0.64
C ASN A 175 5.98 -16.83 1.08
N LEU A 176 5.27 -15.71 1.11
CA LEU A 176 5.74 -14.43 1.61
C LEU A 176 5.06 -14.06 2.92
N ASP A 177 5.71 -13.22 3.71
CA ASP A 177 5.14 -12.72 4.97
C ASP A 177 3.94 -11.79 4.68
N PRO A 178 2.73 -12.08 5.18
CA PRO A 178 1.57 -11.21 4.96
C PRO A 178 1.76 -9.79 5.54
N ASN A 179 2.68 -9.61 6.49
CA ASN A 179 2.98 -8.30 7.07
C ASN A 179 3.76 -7.36 6.12
N ILE A 180 4.13 -7.82 4.92
CA ILE A 180 4.63 -6.95 3.84
C ILE A 180 3.58 -5.91 3.46
N ILE A 181 2.30 -6.28 3.49
CA ILE A 181 1.20 -5.36 3.21
C ILE A 181 0.28 -5.32 4.42
N GLN A 182 0.20 -4.18 5.06
CA GLN A 182 -0.69 -3.98 6.18
C GLN A 182 -1.72 -2.88 5.87
N PHE A 183 -2.90 -3.03 6.42
CA PHE A 183 -3.99 -2.05 6.31
C PHE A 183 -4.39 -1.59 7.71
N VAL A 184 -4.41 -0.27 7.93
CA VAL A 184 -4.80 0.33 9.22
C VAL A 184 -6.26 -0.03 9.53
N PRO A 185 -6.54 -0.83 10.59
CA PRO A 185 -7.85 -1.45 10.82
C PRO A 185 -8.86 -0.52 11.49
N THR A 186 -8.72 0.78 11.32
CA THR A 186 -9.63 1.77 11.94
C THR A 186 -9.95 2.93 11.01
N LYS A 187 -11.16 3.48 11.16
CA LYS A 187 -11.60 4.72 10.50
C LYS A 187 -11.12 5.97 11.24
N ASP A 188 -10.57 5.84 12.44
CA ASP A 188 -10.14 6.96 13.25
C ASP A 188 -9.00 7.75 12.57
N ARG A 189 -9.16 9.08 12.56
CA ARG A 189 -8.18 10.01 12.01
C ARG A 189 -6.92 10.15 12.86
N GLN A 190 -6.97 9.71 14.12
CA GLN A 190 -5.80 9.69 14.99
C GLN A 190 -4.72 8.75 14.46
N ALA A 191 -5.09 7.63 13.81
CA ALA A 191 -4.13 6.73 13.17
C ALA A 191 -3.27 7.44 12.12
N VAL A 192 -3.83 8.42 11.38
CA VAL A 192 -3.04 9.26 10.46
C VAL A 192 -2.03 10.09 11.23
N GLY A 193 -2.43 10.74 12.32
CA GLY A 193 -1.51 11.49 13.18
C GLY A 193 -0.36 10.63 13.70
N TYR A 194 -0.63 9.38 14.11
CA TYR A 194 0.43 8.43 14.51
C TYR A 194 1.38 8.10 13.36
N MET A 195 0.88 7.84 12.15
CA MET A 195 1.74 7.61 10.98
C MET A 195 2.67 8.79 10.71
N LEU A 196 2.15 10.03 10.82
CA LEU A 196 2.91 11.24 10.51
C LEU A 196 3.96 11.57 11.59
N SER A 197 3.61 11.43 12.87
CA SER A 197 4.43 11.95 13.98
C SER A 197 5.19 10.90 14.77
N SER A 198 4.65 9.69 14.94
CA SER A 198 5.13 8.72 15.92
C SER A 198 5.71 7.44 15.33
N MET A 199 5.51 7.19 14.03
CA MET A 199 6.01 5.98 13.36
C MET A 199 7.31 6.20 12.58
N HIS A 200 8.03 7.28 12.82
CA HIS A 200 9.30 7.61 12.13
C HIS A 200 10.42 6.56 12.32
N GLN A 201 10.33 5.73 13.36
CA GLN A 201 11.25 4.60 13.57
C GLN A 201 10.89 3.38 12.70
N TYR A 202 9.69 3.33 12.14
CA TYR A 202 9.20 2.21 11.33
C TYR A 202 9.05 2.57 9.86
N LEU A 203 8.50 3.77 9.57
CA LEU A 203 8.27 4.24 8.21
C LEU A 203 9.52 4.94 7.67
N ASP A 204 9.92 4.58 6.46
CA ASP A 204 11.05 5.18 5.77
C ASP A 204 10.61 6.34 4.85
N VAL A 205 9.36 6.30 4.35
CA VAL A 205 8.75 7.37 3.53
C VAL A 205 7.24 7.33 3.64
N ILE A 206 6.59 8.49 3.46
CA ILE A 206 5.13 8.61 3.37
C ILE A 206 4.74 9.17 2.01
N ILE A 207 3.74 8.56 1.37
CA ILE A 207 3.18 8.98 0.08
C ILE A 207 1.70 9.34 0.29
N PRO A 208 1.34 10.63 0.30
CA PRO A 208 -0.05 11.05 0.29
C PRO A 208 -0.65 10.93 -1.12
N ARG A 209 -1.87 10.41 -1.21
CA ARG A 209 -2.64 10.28 -2.46
C ARG A 209 -4.08 10.77 -2.28
N GLY A 210 -4.32 12.03 -2.49
CA GLY A 210 -5.64 12.64 -2.27
C GLY A 210 -5.71 14.10 -2.65
N GLY A 211 -6.68 14.81 -2.11
CA GLY A 211 -6.86 16.25 -2.34
C GLY A 211 -5.75 17.10 -1.72
N LYS A 212 -5.68 18.36 -2.16
CA LYS A 212 -4.65 19.32 -1.70
C LYS A 212 -4.57 19.44 -0.16
N SER A 213 -5.71 19.35 0.53
CA SER A 213 -5.76 19.42 2.00
C SER A 213 -5.04 18.26 2.67
N LEU A 214 -5.19 17.03 2.17
CA LEU A 214 -4.47 15.87 2.69
C LEU A 214 -2.96 16.01 2.42
N VAL A 215 -2.60 16.34 1.18
CA VAL A 215 -1.18 16.49 0.79
C VAL A 215 -0.50 17.55 1.66
N ARG A 216 -1.12 18.71 1.83
CA ARG A 216 -0.61 19.80 2.68
C ARG A 216 -0.46 19.34 4.13
N ARG A 217 -1.48 18.71 4.70
CA ARG A 217 -1.42 18.20 6.08
C ARG A 217 -0.25 17.24 6.26
N VAL A 218 -0.06 16.30 5.32
CA VAL A 218 1.05 15.34 5.39
C VAL A 218 2.39 16.07 5.30
N GLN A 219 2.54 17.06 4.43
CA GLN A 219 3.77 17.84 4.30
C GLN A 219 4.07 18.66 5.56
N ASP A 220 3.04 19.23 6.20
CA ASP A 220 3.20 20.10 7.39
C ASP A 220 3.47 19.28 8.67
N GLU A 221 2.87 18.09 8.82
CA GLU A 221 2.88 17.31 10.08
C GLU A 221 3.88 16.13 10.07
N ALA A 222 4.36 15.68 8.89
CA ALA A 222 5.17 14.47 8.82
C ALA A 222 6.58 14.67 9.40
N ARG A 223 7.00 13.73 10.23
CA ARG A 223 8.38 13.57 10.71
C ARG A 223 9.17 12.49 9.95
N VAL A 224 8.59 12.02 8.86
CA VAL A 224 9.14 11.04 7.94
C VAL A 224 9.26 11.72 6.58
N PRO A 225 10.25 11.41 5.73
CA PRO A 225 10.33 11.94 4.38
C PRO A 225 9.02 11.74 3.61
N VAL A 226 8.60 12.76 2.87
CA VAL A 226 7.34 12.75 2.11
C VAL A 226 7.63 12.85 0.62
N ILE A 227 7.09 11.91 -0.16
CA ILE A 227 7.03 12.01 -1.61
C ILE A 227 5.63 12.53 -1.97
N GLY A 228 5.52 13.85 -2.06
CA GLY A 228 4.29 14.53 -2.45
C GLY A 228 4.16 14.67 -3.96
N HIS A 229 2.92 14.94 -4.40
CA HIS A 229 2.60 15.16 -5.82
C HIS A 229 1.91 16.51 -5.98
#